data_4737bc0d80a5eddae81b796271ab73a3
#
_entry.id   4737bc0d80a5eddae81b796271ab73a3
#
_cell.length_a   1.000
_cell.length_b   1.000
_cell.length_c   1.000
_cell.angle_alpha   90.00
_cell.angle_beta   90.00
_cell.angle_gamma   90.00
#
_symmetry.space_group_name_H-M   'P 1'
#
loop_
_entity.id
_entity.type
_entity.pdbx_description
1 polymer ?
#
loop_
_entity_poly.entity_id
_entity_poly.type
_entity_poly.pdbx_seq_one_letter_code
_entity_poly.pdbx_strand_id
1 'polypeptide(L)'
;MPKHSWAEPFKIKMVELLKMTTPQQRKKALQQAGYNTFLLKSEDVYIDLLTDSGTSAMSDQQWAGMMLGDEAYAGSKNFYRLEEVVKKYYGFKHLIPTHQGRGAENILSQIMIKKGDIVPGNMYFTTTRLHQELAGATFYDVIIDEAHDSSNLHPFKGNIDINKLDKLVKKFGANKIPYVCVATTVNMAGGQPISMANIKELRKYTSKLGIKVMLDMTRIAENAYFIQQREDGYKRKSIATIVKEICSLTDGATFSGKKDALVNIGGFLALNDDKKFEEASNLVVVYEGLHTYGGLAGRDMEAMATGIIESVSDDHIRARIGQVLYLGDKLNEMNIPIVNPVGGHGIFIDAKKFLPHLKQTQFPAQALAAEIYEDSGVRTMERGIVSAGRNKKTGDHYFPELELVRLTIPRRVYTQA
;
A
#
# COMPACT_ATOMS: atom_id res chain seq x y z
N MET A 1 -12.63 19.12 -21.52
CA MET A 1 -11.52 18.22 -21.18
C MET A 1 -11.90 17.48 -19.91
N PRO A 2 -11.54 16.22 -19.73
CA PRO A 2 -11.77 15.53 -18.48
C PRO A 2 -11.16 16.31 -17.31
N LYS A 3 -11.88 16.41 -16.20
CA LYS A 3 -11.52 17.25 -15.04
C LYS A 3 -10.16 16.87 -14.41
N HIS A 4 -9.72 15.62 -14.58
CA HIS A 4 -8.52 15.06 -14.00
C HIS A 4 -7.59 14.38 -15.03
N SER A 5 -7.74 14.70 -16.32
CA SER A 5 -6.86 14.19 -17.36
C SER A 5 -5.56 14.98 -17.40
N TRP A 6 -4.46 14.28 -17.27
CA TRP A 6 -3.11 14.83 -17.34
C TRP A 6 -2.34 14.12 -18.45
N ALA A 7 -1.51 14.84 -19.18
CA ALA A 7 -0.53 14.21 -20.06
C ALA A 7 0.48 13.45 -19.19
N GLU A 8 0.87 12.26 -19.62
CA GLU A 8 1.92 11.49 -18.96
C GLU A 8 3.25 12.25 -19.06
N PRO A 9 4.00 12.44 -17.93
CA PRO A 9 5.30 13.14 -17.94
C PRO A 9 6.45 12.23 -18.37
N PHE A 10 6.19 11.22 -19.23
CA PHE A 10 7.17 10.25 -19.71
C PHE A 10 6.88 9.81 -21.14
N LYS A 11 7.91 9.23 -21.79
CA LYS A 11 7.81 8.58 -23.10
C LYS A 11 7.96 7.08 -22.95
N ILE A 12 7.15 6.32 -23.66
CA ILE A 12 7.26 4.86 -23.70
C ILE A 12 8.39 4.48 -24.68
N LYS A 13 9.39 3.76 -24.19
CA LYS A 13 10.54 3.27 -25.00
C LYS A 13 10.53 1.76 -25.18
N MET A 14 9.75 1.03 -24.39
CA MET A 14 9.65 -0.42 -24.44
C MET A 14 8.18 -0.81 -24.52
N VAL A 15 7.88 -1.80 -25.35
CA VAL A 15 6.55 -2.37 -25.48
C VAL A 15 6.60 -3.87 -25.24
N GLU A 16 5.59 -4.38 -24.55
CA GLU A 16 5.35 -5.80 -24.34
C GLU A 16 4.13 -6.22 -25.15
N LEU A 17 4.28 -7.22 -26.02
CA LEU A 17 3.17 -7.70 -26.82
C LEU A 17 2.20 -8.51 -25.97
N LEU A 18 0.92 -8.21 -26.10
CA LEU A 18 -0.16 -8.90 -25.40
C LEU A 18 -0.87 -9.87 -26.34
N LYS A 19 -1.26 -11.02 -25.78
CA LYS A 19 -2.10 -11.99 -26.48
C LYS A 19 -3.56 -11.57 -26.34
N MET A 20 -4.21 -11.35 -27.48
CA MET A 20 -5.66 -11.11 -27.53
C MET A 20 -6.42 -12.43 -27.39
N THR A 21 -7.13 -12.61 -26.28
CA THR A 21 -7.90 -13.82 -25.98
C THR A 21 -9.36 -13.68 -26.40
N THR A 22 -9.96 -14.79 -26.84
CA THR A 22 -11.41 -14.89 -27.07
C THR A 22 -12.17 -15.15 -25.77
N PRO A 23 -13.50 -14.86 -25.69
CA PRO A 23 -14.30 -15.21 -24.50
C PRO A 23 -14.22 -16.69 -24.11
N GLN A 24 -14.20 -17.60 -25.11
CA GLN A 24 -14.08 -19.04 -24.86
C GLN A 24 -12.74 -19.44 -24.22
N GLN A 25 -11.65 -18.81 -24.67
CA GLN A 25 -10.32 -19.00 -24.08
C GLN A 25 -10.29 -18.49 -22.63
N ARG A 26 -10.86 -17.30 -22.36
CA ARG A 26 -10.92 -16.71 -21.02
C ARG A 26 -11.76 -17.57 -20.08
N LYS A 27 -12.93 -18.05 -20.52
CA LYS A 27 -13.77 -18.96 -19.75
C LYS A 27 -13.01 -20.24 -19.37
N LYS A 28 -12.29 -20.85 -20.32
CA LYS A 28 -11.47 -22.04 -20.05
C LYS A 28 -10.35 -21.74 -19.04
N ALA A 29 -9.63 -20.61 -19.21
CA ALA A 29 -8.59 -20.20 -18.30
C ALA A 29 -9.12 -19.98 -16.88
N LEU A 30 -10.28 -19.31 -16.73
CA LEU A 30 -10.93 -19.06 -15.46
C LEU A 30 -11.36 -20.36 -14.77
N GLN A 31 -11.94 -21.32 -15.50
CA GLN A 31 -12.28 -22.64 -14.99
C GLN A 31 -11.03 -23.40 -14.50
N GLN A 32 -9.94 -23.39 -15.26
CA GLN A 32 -8.66 -24.00 -14.86
C GLN A 32 -8.06 -23.33 -13.61
N ALA A 33 -8.26 -22.03 -13.45
CA ALA A 33 -7.88 -21.27 -12.28
C ALA A 33 -8.84 -21.47 -11.06
N GLY A 34 -9.86 -22.30 -11.18
CA GLY A 34 -10.84 -22.51 -10.11
C GLY A 34 -11.59 -21.23 -9.73
N TYR A 35 -11.84 -20.35 -10.70
CA TYR A 35 -12.43 -19.02 -10.52
C TYR A 35 -11.64 -18.08 -9.58
N ASN A 36 -10.38 -18.40 -9.34
CA ASN A 36 -9.46 -17.55 -8.57
C ASN A 36 -8.58 -16.71 -9.51
N THR A 37 -8.82 -15.41 -9.58
CA THR A 37 -8.10 -14.51 -10.49
C THR A 37 -6.57 -14.45 -10.23
N PHE A 38 -6.11 -14.85 -9.04
CA PHE A 38 -4.67 -14.99 -8.74
C PHE A 38 -4.01 -16.18 -9.44
N LEU A 39 -4.78 -17.19 -9.84
CA LEU A 39 -4.27 -18.39 -10.49
C LEU A 39 -4.34 -18.32 -12.03
N LEU A 40 -4.87 -17.22 -12.57
CA LEU A 40 -4.80 -16.96 -14.01
C LEU A 40 -3.34 -16.77 -14.42
N LYS A 41 -2.95 -17.39 -15.53
CA LYS A 41 -1.64 -17.14 -16.14
C LYS A 41 -1.59 -15.74 -16.73
N SER A 42 -0.46 -15.05 -16.62
CA SER A 42 -0.31 -13.68 -17.13
C SER A 42 -0.54 -13.59 -18.65
N GLU A 43 -0.16 -14.62 -19.42
CA GLU A 43 -0.36 -14.69 -20.87
C GLU A 43 -1.85 -14.70 -21.30
N ASP A 44 -2.77 -15.04 -20.38
CA ASP A 44 -4.21 -15.07 -20.65
C ASP A 44 -4.92 -13.79 -20.17
N VAL A 45 -4.18 -12.81 -19.64
CA VAL A 45 -4.71 -11.54 -19.12
C VAL A 45 -4.43 -10.43 -20.12
N TYR A 46 -5.48 -9.67 -20.51
CA TYR A 46 -5.35 -8.54 -21.42
C TYR A 46 -4.93 -7.26 -20.70
N ILE A 47 -5.69 -6.86 -19.68
CA ILE A 47 -5.35 -5.72 -18.81
C ILE A 47 -5.25 -6.23 -17.36
N ASP A 48 -4.11 -6.03 -16.74
CA ASP A 48 -3.86 -6.52 -15.38
C ASP A 48 -4.02 -5.42 -14.35
N LEU A 49 -5.17 -5.39 -13.68
CA LEU A 49 -5.49 -4.49 -12.58
C LEU A 49 -5.53 -5.22 -11.21
N LEU A 50 -4.90 -6.40 -11.13
CA LEU A 50 -4.85 -7.20 -9.90
C LEU A 50 -4.11 -6.46 -8.78
N THR A 51 -2.96 -5.86 -9.11
CA THR A 51 -2.08 -5.21 -8.13
C THR A 51 -1.16 -4.18 -8.77
N ASP A 52 -0.78 -3.17 -7.99
CA ASP A 52 0.29 -2.22 -8.31
C ASP A 52 1.65 -2.63 -7.69
N SER A 53 1.73 -3.82 -7.10
CA SER A 53 2.91 -4.27 -6.35
C SER A 53 3.91 -4.99 -7.24
N GLY A 54 5.01 -4.34 -7.59
CA GLY A 54 6.07 -4.92 -8.42
C GLY A 54 5.72 -5.04 -9.90
N THR A 55 4.69 -4.34 -10.34
CA THR A 55 4.17 -4.35 -11.72
C THR A 55 4.40 -3.02 -12.44
N SER A 56 5.08 -2.07 -11.80
CA SER A 56 5.40 -0.76 -12.38
C SER A 56 6.46 -0.88 -13.46
N ALA A 57 6.39 -0.01 -14.48
CA ALA A 57 7.48 0.17 -15.43
C ALA A 57 8.56 1.04 -14.81
N MET A 58 9.80 0.56 -14.81
CA MET A 58 10.99 1.29 -14.36
C MET A 58 11.43 2.30 -15.41
N SER A 59 12.00 3.43 -14.94
CA SER A 59 12.57 4.44 -15.82
C SER A 59 13.90 4.01 -16.45
N ASP A 60 14.33 4.72 -17.49
CA ASP A 60 15.67 4.55 -18.08
C ASP A 60 16.79 4.85 -17.06
N GLN A 61 16.57 5.74 -16.10
CA GLN A 61 17.52 6.02 -15.02
C GLN A 61 17.60 4.86 -14.01
N GLN A 62 16.46 4.20 -13.72
CA GLN A 62 16.47 2.99 -12.89
C GLN A 62 17.22 1.86 -13.60
N TRP A 63 16.96 1.61 -14.89
CA TRP A 63 17.67 0.61 -15.69
C TRP A 63 19.16 0.91 -15.81
N ALA A 64 19.54 2.16 -16.08
CA ALA A 64 20.95 2.58 -16.11
C ALA A 64 21.63 2.35 -14.76
N GLY A 65 20.95 2.69 -13.65
CA GLY A 65 21.44 2.46 -12.30
C GLY A 65 21.67 0.98 -12.00
N MET A 66 20.79 0.09 -12.46
CA MET A 66 20.97 -1.36 -12.31
C MET A 66 22.24 -1.85 -13.00
N MET A 67 22.58 -1.29 -14.16
CA MET A 67 23.82 -1.64 -14.89
C MET A 67 25.09 -1.18 -14.18
N LEU A 68 24.98 -0.23 -13.24
CA LEU A 68 26.08 0.31 -12.43
C LEU A 68 26.09 -0.28 -11.00
N GLY A 69 25.30 -1.34 -10.76
CA GLY A 69 25.22 -1.98 -9.46
C GLY A 69 26.57 -2.48 -8.96
N ASP A 70 26.84 -2.24 -7.66
CA ASP A 70 27.97 -2.77 -6.92
C ASP A 70 27.51 -4.02 -6.16
N GLU A 71 27.95 -5.19 -6.60
CA GLU A 71 27.56 -6.49 -6.05
C GLU A 71 28.47 -6.94 -4.90
N ALA A 72 29.11 -6.01 -4.18
CA ALA A 72 29.85 -6.33 -2.96
C ALA A 72 28.91 -6.97 -1.92
N TYR A 73 29.37 -8.10 -1.32
CA TYR A 73 28.58 -8.82 -0.31
C TYR A 73 28.22 -7.99 0.91
N ALA A 74 29.09 -7.08 1.34
CA ALA A 74 28.89 -6.19 2.46
C ALA A 74 29.34 -4.78 2.13
N GLY A 75 28.55 -3.78 2.54
CA GLY A 75 28.92 -2.38 2.41
C GLY A 75 28.97 -1.87 0.97
N SER A 76 28.08 -2.37 0.09
CA SER A 76 27.91 -1.90 -1.27
C SER A 76 27.67 -0.39 -1.30
N LYS A 77 28.28 0.33 -2.27
CA LYS A 77 28.02 1.77 -2.49
C LYS A 77 26.54 2.09 -2.72
N ASN A 78 25.78 1.13 -3.25
CA ASN A 78 24.35 1.28 -3.51
C ASN A 78 23.51 1.23 -2.22
N PHE A 79 23.99 0.53 -1.18
CA PHE A 79 23.39 0.61 0.16
C PHE A 79 23.52 2.03 0.72
N TYR A 80 24.70 2.61 0.72
CA TYR A 80 24.93 3.97 1.23
C TYR A 80 24.16 5.02 0.43
N ARG A 81 24.06 4.84 -0.89
CA ARG A 81 23.22 5.71 -1.72
C ARG A 81 21.74 5.60 -1.34
N LEU A 82 21.22 4.39 -1.12
CA LEU A 82 19.85 4.20 -0.67
C LEU A 82 19.61 4.83 0.71
N GLU A 83 20.57 4.65 1.64
CA GLU A 83 20.51 5.26 2.97
C GLU A 83 20.48 6.80 2.89
N GLU A 84 21.32 7.39 2.06
CA GLU A 84 21.33 8.84 1.82
C GLU A 84 20.00 9.34 1.27
N VAL A 85 19.43 8.65 0.28
CA VAL A 85 18.15 8.98 -0.32
C VAL A 85 17.02 8.89 0.72
N VAL A 86 16.95 7.82 1.52
CA VAL A 86 15.96 7.66 2.59
C VAL A 86 16.09 8.77 3.63
N LYS A 87 17.31 9.09 4.04
CA LYS A 87 17.58 10.19 4.98
C LYS A 87 17.17 11.55 4.43
N LYS A 88 17.44 11.80 3.16
CA LYS A 88 17.09 13.06 2.48
C LYS A 88 15.58 13.26 2.36
N TYR A 89 14.85 12.26 1.86
CA TYR A 89 13.43 12.40 1.50
C TYR A 89 12.48 12.01 2.63
N TYR A 90 12.85 11.06 3.49
CA TYR A 90 12.01 10.59 4.59
C TYR A 90 12.51 11.04 5.96
N GLY A 91 13.81 11.24 6.14
CA GLY A 91 14.39 11.81 7.38
C GLY A 91 14.64 10.79 8.49
N PHE A 92 14.46 9.49 8.26
CA PHE A 92 14.78 8.45 9.24
C PHE A 92 16.30 8.30 9.44
N LYS A 93 16.67 7.96 10.68
CA LYS A 93 18.08 7.83 11.09
C LYS A 93 18.71 6.56 10.55
N HIS A 94 17.99 5.45 10.59
CA HIS A 94 18.46 4.11 10.26
C HIS A 94 17.63 3.47 9.18
N LEU A 95 18.28 2.64 8.36
CA LEU A 95 17.70 1.88 7.27
C LEU A 95 18.16 0.43 7.34
N ILE A 96 17.22 -0.51 7.19
CA ILE A 96 17.47 -1.94 7.01
C ILE A 96 16.75 -2.38 5.74
N PRO A 97 17.45 -2.64 4.63
CA PRO A 97 16.85 -3.19 3.42
C PRO A 97 16.19 -4.55 3.68
N THR A 98 15.17 -4.85 2.91
CA THR A 98 14.50 -6.17 2.86
C THR A 98 14.09 -6.45 1.43
N HIS A 99 13.90 -7.74 1.07
CA HIS A 99 13.50 -8.11 -0.29
C HIS A 99 12.15 -7.51 -0.71
N GLN A 100 11.28 -7.18 0.25
CA GLN A 100 10.02 -6.44 0.05
C GLN A 100 9.42 -6.01 1.40
N GLY A 101 8.34 -5.21 1.36
CA GLY A 101 7.72 -4.64 2.58
C GLY A 101 7.32 -5.67 3.63
N ARG A 102 6.83 -6.86 3.25
CA ARG A 102 6.47 -7.89 4.24
C ARG A 102 7.65 -8.45 5.03
N GLY A 103 8.88 -8.40 4.51
CA GLY A 103 10.08 -8.68 5.28
C GLY A 103 10.28 -7.64 6.39
N ALA A 104 10.13 -6.35 6.05
CA ALA A 104 10.16 -5.27 7.02
C ALA A 104 9.05 -5.38 8.08
N GLU A 105 7.81 -5.74 7.68
CA GLU A 105 6.68 -5.99 8.59
C GLU A 105 6.99 -7.11 9.59
N ASN A 106 7.60 -8.19 9.11
CA ASN A 106 8.00 -9.33 9.94
C ASN A 106 9.02 -8.91 11.00
N ILE A 107 10.11 -8.26 10.59
CA ILE A 107 11.18 -7.80 11.49
C ILE A 107 10.61 -6.81 12.51
N LEU A 108 9.86 -5.79 12.05
CA LEU A 108 9.22 -4.82 12.94
C LEU A 108 8.35 -5.49 14.00
N SER A 109 7.50 -6.43 13.59
CA SER A 109 6.60 -7.12 14.50
C SER A 109 7.36 -7.90 15.56
N GLN A 110 8.45 -8.58 15.20
CA GLN A 110 9.24 -9.38 16.15
C GLN A 110 10.03 -8.52 17.16
N ILE A 111 10.54 -7.35 16.76
CA ILE A 111 11.30 -6.49 17.67
C ILE A 111 10.43 -5.58 18.55
N MET A 112 9.18 -5.35 18.16
CA MET A 112 8.30 -4.41 18.88
C MET A 112 7.24 -5.09 19.74
N ILE A 113 6.73 -6.25 19.31
CA ILE A 113 5.55 -6.88 19.89
C ILE A 113 5.94 -7.96 20.91
N LYS A 114 5.20 -7.99 22.02
CA LYS A 114 5.22 -9.08 22.99
C LYS A 114 3.87 -9.80 22.99
N LYS A 115 3.85 -11.06 23.38
CA LYS A 115 2.62 -11.85 23.51
C LYS A 115 1.60 -11.13 24.41
N GLY A 116 0.39 -10.94 23.90
CA GLY A 116 -0.70 -10.28 24.59
C GLY A 116 -0.72 -8.76 24.45
N ASP A 117 0.15 -8.19 23.61
CA ASP A 117 0.05 -6.78 23.20
C ASP A 117 -1.12 -6.56 22.25
N ILE A 118 -1.52 -5.29 22.10
CA ILE A 118 -2.48 -4.88 21.09
C ILE A 118 -1.85 -3.85 20.15
N VAL A 119 -2.20 -3.91 18.87
CA VAL A 119 -1.74 -2.94 17.87
C VAL A 119 -2.96 -2.27 17.24
N PRO A 120 -3.27 -1.03 17.65
CA PRO A 120 -4.28 -0.21 16.96
C PRO A 120 -3.77 0.24 15.60
N GLY A 121 -4.67 0.36 14.61
CA GLY A 121 -4.33 0.89 13.29
C GLY A 121 -5.55 1.39 12.51
N ASN A 122 -5.31 2.19 11.48
CA ASN A 122 -6.35 2.69 10.59
C ASN A 122 -6.72 1.62 9.54
N MET A 123 -7.51 0.65 9.97
CA MET A 123 -7.86 -0.57 9.24
C MET A 123 -6.66 -1.50 9.03
N TYR A 124 -6.93 -2.79 8.90
CA TYR A 124 -5.88 -3.79 8.69
C TYR A 124 -5.39 -3.81 7.25
N PHE A 125 -4.13 -4.20 7.08
CA PHE A 125 -3.67 -4.80 5.83
C PHE A 125 -3.31 -6.27 6.08
N THR A 126 -3.61 -7.16 5.13
CA THR A 126 -3.58 -8.61 5.34
C THR A 126 -2.25 -9.12 5.89
N THR A 127 -1.11 -8.71 5.29
CA THR A 127 0.22 -9.18 5.73
C THR A 127 0.66 -8.51 7.02
N THR A 128 0.43 -7.21 7.18
CA THR A 128 0.79 -6.46 8.39
C THR A 128 0.10 -7.04 9.62
N ARG A 129 -1.23 -7.22 9.54
CA ARG A 129 -2.01 -7.86 10.62
C ARG A 129 -1.53 -9.27 10.92
N LEU A 130 -1.26 -10.07 9.87
CA LEU A 130 -0.79 -11.44 10.06
C LEU A 130 0.55 -11.48 10.82
N HIS A 131 1.52 -10.64 10.49
CA HIS A 131 2.79 -10.57 11.20
C HIS A 131 2.62 -10.10 12.64
N GLN A 132 1.73 -9.13 12.90
CA GLN A 132 1.41 -8.69 14.26
C GLN A 132 0.79 -9.81 15.10
N GLU A 133 -0.15 -10.57 14.53
CA GLU A 133 -0.80 -11.71 15.19
C GLU A 133 0.18 -12.89 15.40
N LEU A 134 1.07 -13.16 14.45
CA LEU A 134 2.13 -14.18 14.60
C LEU A 134 3.13 -13.82 15.70
N ALA A 135 3.42 -12.53 15.89
CA ALA A 135 4.24 -12.04 16.99
C ALA A 135 3.51 -12.06 18.36
N GLY A 136 2.20 -12.35 18.36
CA GLY A 136 1.38 -12.53 19.57
C GLY A 136 0.54 -11.34 19.96
N ALA A 137 0.41 -10.33 19.12
CA ALA A 137 -0.51 -9.20 19.33
C ALA A 137 -1.92 -9.50 18.84
N THR A 138 -2.86 -8.63 19.21
CA THR A 138 -4.19 -8.53 18.61
C THR A 138 -4.31 -7.18 17.90
N PHE A 139 -4.72 -7.20 16.64
CA PHE A 139 -5.01 -5.98 15.88
C PHE A 139 -6.36 -5.40 16.32
N TYR A 140 -6.43 -4.08 16.45
CA TYR A 140 -7.67 -3.33 16.69
C TYR A 140 -7.83 -2.20 15.67
N ASP A 141 -8.97 -2.20 14.99
CA ASP A 141 -9.34 -1.13 14.07
C ASP A 141 -9.75 0.13 14.85
N VAL A 142 -9.09 1.24 14.55
CA VAL A 142 -9.38 2.56 15.10
C VAL A 142 -9.59 3.61 14.00
N ILE A 143 -9.89 3.17 12.78
CA ILE A 143 -10.24 4.07 11.67
C ILE A 143 -11.57 4.77 11.96
N ILE A 144 -11.81 5.94 11.38
CA ILE A 144 -13.10 6.64 11.47
C ILE A 144 -14.22 5.83 10.81
N ASP A 145 -15.46 6.00 11.29
CA ASP A 145 -16.60 5.19 10.82
C ASP A 145 -16.95 5.45 9.36
N GLU A 146 -16.69 6.65 8.85
CA GLU A 146 -16.89 7.05 7.46
C GLU A 146 -16.08 6.18 6.47
N ALA A 147 -15.02 5.54 6.92
CA ALA A 147 -14.21 4.62 6.10
C ALA A 147 -14.97 3.35 5.71
N HIS A 148 -15.96 2.95 6.49
CA HIS A 148 -16.78 1.74 6.28
C HIS A 148 -17.98 1.97 5.37
N ASP A 149 -18.28 3.22 4.99
CA ASP A 149 -19.29 3.55 3.98
C ASP A 149 -18.64 3.96 2.66
N SER A 150 -18.85 3.15 1.62
CA SER A 150 -18.31 3.39 0.27
C SER A 150 -18.80 4.71 -0.33
N SER A 151 -20.00 5.17 0.02
CA SER A 151 -20.63 6.40 -0.52
C SER A 151 -20.33 7.67 0.28
N ASN A 152 -19.79 7.55 1.51
CA ASN A 152 -19.44 8.71 2.32
C ASN A 152 -18.34 9.54 1.65
N LEU A 153 -18.53 10.87 1.58
CA LEU A 153 -17.63 11.79 0.88
C LEU A 153 -16.55 12.43 1.78
N HIS A 154 -16.31 11.89 2.97
CA HIS A 154 -15.25 12.41 3.85
C HIS A 154 -13.89 12.43 3.11
N PRO A 155 -13.17 13.58 3.08
CA PRO A 155 -11.99 13.76 2.23
C PRO A 155 -10.79 12.90 2.67
N PHE A 156 -10.75 12.47 3.94
CA PHE A 156 -9.67 11.70 4.53
C PHE A 156 -10.21 10.50 5.33
N LYS A 157 -10.82 9.55 4.63
CA LYS A 157 -11.37 8.33 5.26
C LYS A 157 -10.32 7.44 5.92
N GLY A 158 -9.01 7.67 5.63
CA GLY A 158 -7.92 6.99 6.30
C GLY A 158 -7.59 7.50 7.71
N ASN A 159 -8.30 8.51 8.21
CA ASN A 159 -8.05 9.10 9.53
C ASN A 159 -8.27 8.09 10.66
N ILE A 160 -7.46 8.23 11.71
CA ILE A 160 -7.63 7.52 12.98
C ILE A 160 -8.62 8.28 13.86
N ASP A 161 -9.58 7.57 14.43
CA ASP A 161 -10.44 8.07 15.50
C ASP A 161 -9.69 8.00 16.84
N ILE A 162 -9.28 9.17 17.34
CA ILE A 162 -8.55 9.28 18.60
C ILE A 162 -9.40 8.83 19.78
N ASN A 163 -10.74 8.94 19.73
CA ASN A 163 -11.61 8.46 20.80
C ASN A 163 -11.66 6.93 20.85
N LYS A 164 -11.65 6.26 19.67
CA LYS A 164 -11.51 4.79 19.63
C LYS A 164 -10.18 4.35 20.21
N LEU A 165 -9.08 5.03 19.86
CA LEU A 165 -7.75 4.76 20.42
C LEU A 165 -7.72 5.00 21.93
N ASP A 166 -8.29 6.09 22.44
CA ASP A 166 -8.36 6.40 23.87
C ASP A 166 -9.13 5.32 24.66
N LYS A 167 -10.24 4.82 24.10
CA LYS A 167 -10.97 3.69 24.68
C LYS A 167 -10.12 2.44 24.83
N LEU A 168 -9.26 2.14 23.83
CA LEU A 168 -8.33 1.01 23.91
C LEU A 168 -7.25 1.23 24.96
N VAL A 169 -6.67 2.44 25.03
CA VAL A 169 -5.69 2.80 26.05
C VAL A 169 -6.29 2.66 27.45
N LYS A 170 -7.50 3.15 27.68
CA LYS A 170 -8.21 3.00 28.96
C LYS A 170 -8.50 1.54 29.34
N LYS A 171 -8.83 0.72 28.34
CA LYS A 171 -9.18 -0.69 28.54
C LYS A 171 -7.97 -1.58 28.83
N PHE A 172 -6.87 -1.40 28.10
CA PHE A 172 -5.73 -2.32 28.13
C PHE A 172 -4.48 -1.74 28.79
N GLY A 173 -4.39 -0.42 28.95
CA GLY A 173 -3.21 0.30 29.39
C GLY A 173 -2.25 0.64 28.24
N ALA A 174 -1.61 1.80 28.33
CA ALA A 174 -0.65 2.26 27.32
C ALA A 174 0.56 1.31 27.14
N ASN A 175 0.97 0.63 28.21
CA ASN A 175 2.08 -0.35 28.19
C ASN A 175 1.79 -1.63 27.38
N LYS A 176 0.53 -1.85 26.99
CA LYS A 176 0.10 -2.96 26.12
C LYS A 176 0.01 -2.54 24.65
N ILE A 177 0.33 -1.29 24.34
CA ILE A 177 0.32 -0.76 22.98
C ILE A 177 1.75 -0.38 22.60
N PRO A 178 2.50 -1.29 21.95
CA PRO A 178 3.89 -1.01 21.57
C PRO A 178 3.96 0.12 20.52
N TYR A 179 3.00 0.17 19.62
CA TYR A 179 2.86 1.22 18.63
C TYR A 179 1.44 1.28 18.05
N VAL A 180 1.11 2.42 17.47
CA VAL A 180 -0.03 2.58 16.55
C VAL A 180 0.48 2.41 15.12
N CYS A 181 -0.16 1.53 14.34
CA CYS A 181 0.17 1.29 12.92
C CYS A 181 -0.64 2.22 12.02
N VAL A 182 0.04 3.07 11.25
CA VAL A 182 -0.61 4.06 10.38
C VAL A 182 -0.30 3.76 8.92
N ALA A 183 -1.30 3.34 8.17
CA ALA A 183 -1.17 3.13 6.73
C ALA A 183 -1.39 4.42 5.93
N THR A 184 -0.52 4.69 4.98
CA THR A 184 -0.57 5.82 4.03
C THR A 184 -0.41 5.29 2.60
N THR A 185 -1.45 5.10 1.78
CA THR A 185 -2.89 5.21 1.98
C THR A 185 -3.52 3.90 2.48
N VAL A 186 -4.75 3.96 3.02
CA VAL A 186 -5.45 2.78 3.57
C VAL A 186 -6.06 1.93 2.46
N ASN A 187 -5.42 0.81 2.13
CA ASN A 187 -5.80 -0.07 1.02
C ASN A 187 -7.23 -0.64 1.19
N MET A 188 -7.53 -1.19 2.38
CA MET A 188 -8.81 -1.88 2.62
C MET A 188 -10.00 -0.92 2.69
N ALA A 189 -9.76 0.38 2.89
CA ALA A 189 -10.80 1.42 2.83
C ALA A 189 -10.96 2.03 1.43
N GLY A 190 -10.36 1.44 0.38
CA GLY A 190 -10.43 1.98 -0.98
C GLY A 190 -9.27 2.91 -1.35
N GLY A 191 -8.09 2.71 -0.76
CA GLY A 191 -6.91 3.56 -1.04
C GLY A 191 -7.03 4.96 -0.45
N GLN A 192 -7.74 5.09 0.68
CA GLN A 192 -8.08 6.38 1.27
C GLN A 192 -6.93 7.02 2.04
N PRO A 193 -6.73 8.33 1.91
CA PRO A 193 -5.65 9.04 2.58
C PRO A 193 -5.98 9.36 4.04
N ILE A 194 -4.92 9.53 4.85
CA ILE A 194 -4.95 10.15 6.17
C ILE A 194 -4.50 11.61 6.06
N SER A 195 -5.13 12.52 6.83
CA SER A 195 -4.79 13.94 6.83
C SER A 195 -3.55 14.25 7.68
N MET A 196 -2.83 15.30 7.36
CA MET A 196 -1.71 15.80 8.18
C MET A 196 -2.20 16.26 9.56
N ALA A 197 -3.37 16.89 9.62
CA ALA A 197 -3.99 17.30 10.88
C ALA A 197 -4.20 16.10 11.81
N ASN A 198 -4.71 14.98 11.27
CA ASN A 198 -4.93 13.77 12.08
C ASN A 198 -3.61 13.10 12.51
N ILE A 199 -2.58 13.09 11.66
CA ILE A 199 -1.25 12.59 12.03
C ILE A 199 -0.66 13.43 13.17
N LYS A 200 -0.78 14.76 13.13
CA LYS A 200 -0.34 15.66 14.19
C LYS A 200 -1.10 15.43 15.49
N GLU A 201 -2.41 15.27 15.42
CA GLU A 201 -3.26 14.96 16.57
C GLU A 201 -2.87 13.62 17.21
N LEU A 202 -2.69 12.58 16.39
CA LEU A 202 -2.23 11.26 16.82
C LEU A 202 -0.87 11.36 17.52
N ARG A 203 0.09 12.07 16.92
CA ARG A 203 1.42 12.27 17.53
C ARG A 203 1.34 12.99 18.87
N LYS A 204 0.52 14.04 18.96
CA LYS A 204 0.28 14.77 20.22
C LYS A 204 -0.32 13.87 21.30
N TYR A 205 -1.25 12.98 20.93
CA TYR A 205 -1.88 12.03 21.85
C TYR A 205 -0.87 10.96 22.31
N THR A 206 -0.23 10.28 21.38
CA THR A 206 0.67 9.14 21.66
C THR A 206 1.93 9.53 22.41
N SER A 207 2.49 10.72 22.16
CA SER A 207 3.69 11.23 22.84
C SER A 207 3.50 11.38 24.34
N LYS A 208 2.29 11.75 24.79
CA LYS A 208 1.97 11.87 26.22
C LYS A 208 1.98 10.53 26.96
N LEU A 209 1.81 9.45 26.23
CA LEU A 209 1.68 8.08 26.75
C LEU A 209 2.90 7.20 26.46
N GLY A 210 3.91 7.74 25.77
CA GLY A 210 5.09 6.97 25.36
C GLY A 210 4.81 5.92 24.29
N ILE A 211 3.64 5.95 23.65
CA ILE A 211 3.26 5.04 22.57
C ILE A 211 3.95 5.46 21.27
N LYS A 212 4.56 4.53 20.56
CA LYS A 212 5.21 4.78 19.28
C LYS A 212 4.20 4.88 18.14
N VAL A 213 4.57 5.57 17.06
CA VAL A 213 3.80 5.62 15.81
C VAL A 213 4.66 5.04 14.69
N MET A 214 4.20 3.94 14.09
CA MET A 214 4.90 3.27 12.99
C MET A 214 4.07 3.40 11.71
N LEU A 215 4.71 3.86 10.62
CA LEU A 215 4.06 3.97 9.33
C LEU A 215 4.13 2.64 8.55
N ASP A 216 3.05 2.28 7.86
CA ASP A 216 3.14 1.63 6.57
C ASP A 216 3.16 2.74 5.51
N MET A 217 4.37 3.10 5.07
CA MET A 217 4.58 4.22 4.14
C MET A 217 4.63 3.80 2.67
N THR A 218 4.09 2.65 2.37
CA THR A 218 4.14 2.00 1.04
C THR A 218 3.62 2.88 -0.11
N ARG A 219 2.65 3.77 0.16
CA ARG A 219 2.08 4.73 -0.81
C ARG A 219 2.03 6.15 -0.24
N ILE A 220 3.09 6.55 0.44
CA ILE A 220 3.16 7.83 1.13
C ILE A 220 3.12 9.02 0.16
N ALA A 221 3.67 8.90 -1.05
CA ALA A 221 3.62 9.96 -2.05
C ALA A 221 2.18 10.21 -2.54
N GLU A 222 1.39 9.14 -2.73
CA GLU A 222 -0.04 9.26 -3.04
C GLU A 222 -0.80 9.94 -1.90
N ASN A 223 -0.52 9.60 -0.65
CA ASN A 223 -1.11 10.26 0.53
C ASN A 223 -0.75 11.75 0.59
N ALA A 224 0.51 12.08 0.36
CA ALA A 224 0.99 13.45 0.33
C ALA A 224 0.30 14.31 -0.74
N TYR A 225 -0.01 13.73 -1.91
CA TYR A 225 -0.78 14.40 -2.93
C TYR A 225 -2.18 14.82 -2.44
N PHE A 226 -2.89 13.94 -1.75
CA PHE A 226 -4.21 14.30 -1.21
C PHE A 226 -4.14 15.37 -0.11
N ILE A 227 -3.10 15.34 0.73
CA ILE A 227 -2.84 16.43 1.69
C ILE A 227 -2.61 17.74 0.93
N GLN A 228 -1.75 17.74 -0.11
CA GLN A 228 -1.49 18.91 -0.95
C GLN A 228 -2.79 19.49 -1.57
N GLN A 229 -3.68 18.63 -2.02
CA GLN A 229 -4.90 19.04 -2.72
C GLN A 229 -6.06 19.44 -1.79
N ARG A 230 -6.14 18.87 -0.57
CA ARG A 230 -7.33 18.90 0.28
C ARG A 230 -7.14 19.61 1.62
N GLU A 231 -5.90 19.84 2.08
CA GLU A 231 -5.64 20.51 3.37
C GLU A 231 -5.13 21.94 3.16
N ASP A 232 -5.65 22.85 3.98
CA ASP A 232 -5.21 24.24 3.97
C ASP A 232 -3.74 24.37 4.37
N GLY A 233 -3.02 25.27 3.70
CA GLY A 233 -1.60 25.51 3.95
C GLY A 233 -0.65 24.53 3.21
N TYR A 234 -1.15 23.48 2.55
CA TYR A 234 -0.30 22.50 1.86
C TYR A 234 -0.25 22.66 0.34
N LYS A 235 -1.16 23.39 -0.27
CA LYS A 235 -1.29 23.53 -1.73
C LYS A 235 -0.01 23.97 -2.46
N ARG A 236 0.86 24.72 -1.79
CA ARG A 236 2.12 25.25 -2.35
C ARG A 236 3.36 24.44 -1.94
N LYS A 237 3.21 23.44 -1.08
CA LYS A 237 4.33 22.58 -0.67
C LYS A 237 4.55 21.49 -1.71
N SER A 238 5.82 21.14 -1.99
CA SER A 238 6.11 19.98 -2.84
C SER A 238 5.73 18.68 -2.16
N ILE A 239 5.47 17.64 -2.94
CA ILE A 239 5.22 16.29 -2.44
C ILE A 239 6.34 15.82 -1.52
N ALA A 240 7.60 16.01 -1.92
CA ALA A 240 8.78 15.68 -1.10
C ALA A 240 8.75 16.33 0.29
N THR A 241 8.35 17.62 0.36
CA THR A 241 8.25 18.34 1.62
C THR A 241 7.16 17.76 2.52
N ILE A 242 5.99 17.42 1.96
CA ILE A 242 4.87 16.85 2.71
C ILE A 242 5.22 15.44 3.20
N VAL A 243 5.82 14.61 2.36
CA VAL A 243 6.30 13.28 2.72
C VAL A 243 7.26 13.34 3.91
N LYS A 244 8.25 14.23 3.85
CA LYS A 244 9.21 14.42 4.96
C LYS A 244 8.54 14.91 6.24
N GLU A 245 7.53 15.78 6.13
CA GLU A 245 6.74 16.25 7.27
C GLU A 245 5.95 15.10 7.91
N ILE A 246 5.30 14.22 7.13
CA ILE A 246 4.63 13.02 7.63
C ILE A 246 5.62 12.14 8.41
N CYS A 247 6.75 11.80 7.81
CA CYS A 247 7.76 10.93 8.42
C CYS A 247 8.32 11.51 9.73
N SER A 248 8.51 12.85 9.81
CA SER A 248 9.03 13.52 11.01
C SER A 248 8.12 13.39 12.24
N LEU A 249 6.85 13.06 12.04
CA LEU A 249 5.86 12.86 13.10
C LEU A 249 5.80 11.41 13.61
N THR A 250 6.71 10.53 13.17
CA THR A 250 6.66 9.09 13.44
C THR A 250 8.00 8.55 13.96
N ASP A 251 7.99 7.36 14.53
CA ASP A 251 9.16 6.73 15.16
C ASP A 251 9.89 5.77 14.22
N GLY A 252 9.22 5.36 13.13
CA GLY A 252 9.76 4.47 12.12
C GLY A 252 8.72 4.09 11.07
N ALA A 253 9.14 3.30 10.10
CA ALA A 253 8.26 2.92 8.99
C ALA A 253 8.67 1.58 8.35
N THR A 254 7.68 0.85 7.84
CA THR A 254 7.87 -0.21 6.85
C THR A 254 7.58 0.34 5.46
N PHE A 255 8.37 -0.06 4.48
CA PHE A 255 8.24 0.38 3.11
C PHE A 255 8.33 -0.78 2.12
N SER A 256 7.38 -0.84 1.20
CA SER A 256 7.47 -1.73 0.04
C SER A 256 7.84 -0.90 -1.19
N GLY A 257 9.08 -1.01 -1.65
CA GLY A 257 9.56 -0.31 -2.85
C GLY A 257 8.82 -0.71 -4.13
N LYS A 258 8.13 -1.84 -4.08
CA LYS A 258 7.31 -2.38 -5.17
C LYS A 258 6.10 -1.50 -5.55
N LYS A 259 5.87 -0.39 -4.88
CA LYS A 259 4.82 0.60 -5.17
C LYS A 259 5.47 1.95 -5.46
N ASP A 260 5.60 2.82 -4.44
CA ASP A 260 6.08 4.19 -4.66
C ASP A 260 7.50 4.26 -5.25
N ALA A 261 8.43 3.36 -4.86
CA ALA A 261 9.76 3.37 -5.46
C ALA A 261 9.84 2.74 -6.86
N LEU A 262 8.71 2.37 -7.49
CA LEU A 262 8.64 1.96 -8.90
C LEU A 262 9.52 0.75 -9.27
N VAL A 263 9.88 -0.10 -8.31
CA VAL A 263 10.71 -1.28 -8.52
C VAL A 263 9.90 -2.58 -8.52
N ASN A 264 10.47 -3.63 -9.09
CA ASN A 264 9.84 -4.96 -9.13
C ASN A 264 10.14 -5.79 -7.88
N ILE A 265 11.20 -5.45 -7.14
CA ILE A 265 11.62 -6.04 -5.87
C ILE A 265 12.19 -4.96 -4.97
N GLY A 266 12.13 -5.15 -3.65
CA GLY A 266 12.75 -4.27 -2.68
C GLY A 266 11.76 -3.68 -1.67
N GLY A 267 12.30 -3.38 -0.51
CA GLY A 267 11.65 -2.71 0.61
C GLY A 267 12.66 -2.40 1.70
N PHE A 268 12.19 -1.84 2.79
CA PHE A 268 13.03 -1.59 3.95
C PHE A 268 12.22 -1.36 5.23
N LEU A 269 12.88 -1.53 6.36
CA LEU A 269 12.49 -1.01 7.66
C LEU A 269 13.32 0.23 7.95
N ALA A 270 12.68 1.34 8.32
CA ALA A 270 13.32 2.58 8.75
C ALA A 270 13.00 2.86 10.21
N LEU A 271 14.00 3.25 11.00
CA LEU A 271 13.88 3.46 12.45
C LEU A 271 14.67 4.70 12.90
N ASN A 272 14.20 5.32 14.00
CA ASN A 272 14.92 6.40 14.67
C ASN A 272 15.60 5.93 15.98
N ASP A 273 15.24 4.78 16.53
CA ASP A 273 15.71 4.21 17.78
C ASP A 273 16.93 3.32 17.53
N ASP A 274 18.09 3.66 18.14
CA ASP A 274 19.36 2.97 17.96
C ASP A 274 19.30 1.51 18.46
N LYS A 275 18.65 1.28 19.60
CA LYS A 275 18.53 -0.07 20.16
C LYS A 275 17.67 -0.97 19.29
N LYS A 276 16.54 -0.43 18.80
CA LYS A 276 15.66 -1.17 17.89
C LYS A 276 16.32 -1.43 16.53
N PHE A 277 17.16 -0.52 16.07
CA PHE A 277 17.98 -0.75 14.88
C PHE A 277 18.98 -1.91 15.08
N GLU A 278 19.65 -1.98 16.24
CA GLU A 278 20.56 -3.10 16.56
C GLU A 278 19.80 -4.43 16.62
N GLU A 279 18.66 -4.48 17.33
CA GLU A 279 17.81 -5.68 17.41
C GLU A 279 17.36 -6.12 16.01
N ALA A 280 16.92 -5.19 15.16
CA ALA A 280 16.49 -5.47 13.81
C ALA A 280 17.65 -5.91 12.89
N SER A 281 18.84 -5.31 13.04
CA SER A 281 20.05 -5.68 12.29
C SER A 281 20.50 -7.11 12.58
N ASN A 282 20.35 -7.56 13.81
CA ASN A 282 20.63 -8.96 14.17
C ASN A 282 19.56 -9.91 13.60
N LEU A 283 18.30 -9.48 13.61
CA LEU A 283 17.19 -10.33 13.15
C LEU A 283 17.15 -10.45 11.62
N VAL A 284 17.51 -9.40 10.87
CA VAL A 284 17.53 -9.43 9.41
C VAL A 284 18.48 -10.49 8.87
N VAL A 285 19.58 -10.75 9.58
CA VAL A 285 20.54 -11.80 9.19
C VAL A 285 19.90 -13.19 9.14
N VAL A 286 18.88 -13.42 9.97
CA VAL A 286 18.18 -14.71 10.01
C VAL A 286 17.22 -14.89 8.84
N TYR A 287 16.58 -13.80 8.38
CA TYR A 287 15.45 -13.89 7.42
C TYR A 287 15.78 -13.35 6.04
N GLU A 288 16.64 -12.33 5.93
CA GLU A 288 16.79 -11.57 4.69
C GLU A 288 18.26 -11.60 4.19
N GLY A 289 19.23 -11.48 5.08
CA GLY A 289 20.65 -11.36 4.80
C GLY A 289 21.31 -10.30 5.67
N LEU A 290 22.48 -9.75 5.30
CA LEU A 290 23.11 -8.70 6.11
C LEU A 290 22.30 -7.40 6.08
N HIS A 291 22.42 -6.59 7.13
CA HIS A 291 21.75 -5.30 7.26
C HIS A 291 22.12 -4.28 6.14
N THR A 292 23.21 -4.53 5.39
CA THR A 292 23.63 -3.68 4.27
C THR A 292 23.11 -4.11 2.91
N TYR A 293 22.32 -5.22 2.83
CA TYR A 293 21.65 -5.59 1.58
C TYR A 293 20.25 -6.20 1.77
N GLY A 294 19.95 -6.88 2.89
CA GLY A 294 18.59 -7.34 3.21
C GLY A 294 17.93 -8.22 2.14
N GLY A 295 18.67 -9.16 1.56
CA GLY A 295 18.17 -10.03 0.49
C GLY A 295 18.07 -9.36 -0.89
N LEU A 296 18.63 -8.16 -1.07
CA LEU A 296 18.69 -7.44 -2.35
C LEU A 296 20.10 -7.48 -2.94
N ALA A 297 20.19 -7.44 -4.26
CA ALA A 297 21.46 -7.14 -4.93
C ALA A 297 21.72 -5.62 -4.93
N GLY A 298 22.97 -5.21 -5.12
CA GLY A 298 23.33 -3.79 -5.21
C GLY A 298 22.53 -3.06 -6.29
N ARG A 299 22.32 -3.68 -7.43
CA ARG A 299 21.50 -3.13 -8.54
C ARG A 299 20.06 -2.88 -8.14
N ASP A 300 19.45 -3.72 -7.29
CA ASP A 300 18.07 -3.53 -6.83
C ASP A 300 17.96 -2.33 -5.89
N MET A 301 18.95 -2.15 -5.00
CA MET A 301 19.03 -0.97 -4.12
C MET A 301 19.23 0.32 -4.91
N GLU A 302 20.02 0.29 -5.98
CA GLU A 302 20.23 1.45 -6.88
C GLU A 302 18.91 1.84 -7.58
N ALA A 303 18.21 0.85 -8.15
CA ALA A 303 16.93 1.08 -8.78
C ALA A 303 15.90 1.64 -7.78
N MET A 304 15.90 1.13 -6.54
CA MET A 304 15.00 1.60 -5.49
C MET A 304 15.32 3.03 -5.05
N ALA A 305 16.60 3.37 -4.88
CA ALA A 305 17.03 4.73 -4.55
C ALA A 305 16.60 5.74 -5.63
N THR A 306 16.81 5.40 -6.90
CA THR A 306 16.36 6.22 -8.04
C THR A 306 14.85 6.35 -8.07
N GLY A 307 14.11 5.24 -7.88
CA GLY A 307 12.66 5.24 -7.87
C GLY A 307 12.05 6.07 -6.73
N ILE A 308 12.67 6.11 -5.54
CA ILE A 308 12.24 6.99 -4.44
C ILE A 308 12.33 8.46 -4.87
N ILE A 309 13.42 8.87 -5.51
CA ILE A 309 13.59 10.24 -6.00
C ILE A 309 12.52 10.61 -7.01
N GLU A 310 12.21 9.71 -7.94
CA GLU A 310 11.20 9.92 -8.96
C GLU A 310 9.77 9.95 -8.39
N SER A 311 9.49 9.13 -7.39
CA SER A 311 8.15 8.98 -6.80
C SER A 311 7.64 10.23 -6.10
N VAL A 312 8.54 11.05 -5.56
CA VAL A 312 8.19 12.30 -4.87
C VAL A 312 8.17 13.52 -5.78
N SER A 313 8.28 13.31 -7.09
CA SER A 313 8.10 14.36 -8.11
C SER A 313 6.63 14.74 -8.22
N ASP A 314 6.33 16.04 -8.15
CA ASP A 314 4.95 16.56 -8.25
C ASP A 314 4.27 16.18 -9.57
N ASP A 315 5.00 16.20 -10.70
CA ASP A 315 4.43 15.84 -11.99
C ASP A 315 4.13 14.34 -12.10
N HIS A 316 5.02 13.50 -11.56
CA HIS A 316 4.80 12.06 -11.53
C HIS A 316 3.54 11.71 -10.74
N ILE A 317 3.42 12.21 -9.50
CA ILE A 317 2.29 11.84 -8.65
C ILE A 317 0.98 12.44 -9.13
N ARG A 318 1.02 13.64 -9.74
CA ARG A 318 -0.15 14.26 -10.36
C ARG A 318 -0.69 13.39 -11.50
N ALA A 319 0.17 12.94 -12.42
CA ALA A 319 -0.22 12.05 -13.51
C ALA A 319 -0.73 10.71 -12.96
N ARG A 320 -0.04 10.14 -11.97
CA ARG A 320 -0.42 8.89 -11.30
C ARG A 320 -1.85 8.95 -10.72
N ILE A 321 -2.13 9.95 -9.90
CA ILE A 321 -3.44 10.12 -9.28
C ILE A 321 -4.47 10.53 -10.33
N GLY A 322 -4.12 11.40 -11.27
CA GLY A 322 -5.00 11.82 -12.38
C GLY A 322 -5.53 10.63 -13.17
N GLN A 323 -4.70 9.63 -13.45
CA GLN A 323 -5.08 8.39 -14.13
C GLN A 323 -6.13 7.58 -13.35
N VAL A 324 -5.96 7.47 -12.02
CA VAL A 324 -6.93 6.78 -11.15
C VAL A 324 -8.24 7.56 -11.07
N LEU A 325 -8.17 8.87 -10.89
CA LEU A 325 -9.35 9.74 -10.83
C LEU A 325 -10.14 9.71 -12.16
N TYR A 326 -9.45 9.69 -13.31
CA TYR A 326 -10.09 9.58 -14.62
C TYR A 326 -10.98 8.34 -14.74
N LEU A 327 -10.44 7.15 -14.37
CA LEU A 327 -11.24 5.92 -14.38
C LEU A 327 -12.40 5.99 -13.37
N GLY A 328 -12.16 6.55 -12.18
CA GLY A 328 -13.19 6.72 -11.17
C GLY A 328 -14.32 7.64 -11.62
N ASP A 329 -14.00 8.77 -12.24
CA ASP A 329 -14.99 9.70 -12.81
C ASP A 329 -15.84 9.00 -13.88
N LYS A 330 -15.20 8.20 -14.78
CA LYS A 330 -15.91 7.44 -15.80
C LYS A 330 -16.90 6.43 -15.22
N LEU A 331 -16.50 5.70 -14.18
CA LEU A 331 -17.40 4.76 -13.52
C LEU A 331 -18.53 5.48 -12.77
N ASN A 332 -18.26 6.61 -12.13
CA ASN A 332 -19.30 7.44 -11.50
C ASN A 332 -20.28 8.01 -12.53
N GLU A 333 -19.81 8.49 -13.71
CA GLU A 333 -20.67 8.94 -14.83
C GLU A 333 -21.62 7.84 -15.31
N MET A 334 -21.18 6.58 -15.22
CA MET A 334 -21.97 5.39 -15.56
C MET A 334 -22.84 4.88 -14.39
N ASN A 335 -22.88 5.57 -13.26
CA ASN A 335 -23.57 5.17 -12.03
C ASN A 335 -23.09 3.81 -11.46
N ILE A 336 -21.86 3.41 -11.73
CA ILE A 336 -21.26 2.23 -11.09
C ILE A 336 -20.92 2.59 -9.63
N PRO A 337 -21.41 1.82 -8.64
CA PRO A 337 -21.13 2.12 -7.24
C PRO A 337 -19.66 1.81 -6.90
N ILE A 338 -18.90 2.86 -6.64
CA ILE A 338 -17.49 2.77 -6.23
C ILE A 338 -17.28 3.44 -4.89
N VAL A 339 -16.14 3.18 -4.27
CA VAL A 339 -15.72 3.90 -3.07
C VAL A 339 -15.39 5.35 -3.43
N ASN A 340 -16.12 6.27 -2.85
CA ASN A 340 -15.95 7.72 -3.00
C ASN A 340 -15.52 8.37 -1.66
N PRO A 341 -14.71 9.45 -1.71
CA PRO A 341 -13.96 9.94 -2.86
C PRO A 341 -12.98 8.89 -3.38
N VAL A 342 -12.64 8.96 -4.67
CA VAL A 342 -11.66 8.04 -5.27
C VAL A 342 -10.31 8.12 -4.54
N GLY A 343 -9.73 6.96 -4.25
CA GLY A 343 -8.44 6.84 -3.55
C GLY A 343 -7.22 6.93 -4.46
N GLY A 344 -6.03 6.59 -3.92
CA GLY A 344 -4.75 6.88 -4.59
C GLY A 344 -4.33 5.87 -5.66
N HIS A 345 -4.54 4.57 -5.46
CA HIS A 345 -3.87 3.55 -6.27
C HIS A 345 -4.80 2.72 -7.16
N GLY A 346 -6.08 2.88 -7.04
CA GLY A 346 -7.05 2.12 -7.81
C GLY A 346 -8.48 2.51 -7.49
N ILE A 347 -9.39 1.91 -8.24
CA ILE A 347 -10.83 2.04 -8.06
C ILE A 347 -11.34 0.81 -7.32
N PHE A 348 -12.34 1.01 -6.47
CA PHE A 348 -12.93 -0.06 -5.69
C PHE A 348 -14.44 -0.07 -5.92
N ILE A 349 -14.93 -1.05 -6.68
CA ILE A 349 -16.36 -1.22 -6.93
C ILE A 349 -16.99 -1.85 -5.69
N ASP A 350 -18.08 -1.27 -5.20
CA ASP A 350 -18.90 -1.85 -4.12
C ASP A 350 -19.78 -2.96 -4.68
N ALA A 351 -19.34 -4.19 -4.52
CA ALA A 351 -20.02 -5.35 -5.07
C ALA A 351 -21.37 -5.63 -4.40
N LYS A 352 -21.58 -5.24 -3.13
CA LYS A 352 -22.90 -5.34 -2.49
C LYS A 352 -23.92 -4.41 -3.16
N LYS A 353 -23.50 -3.18 -3.51
CA LYS A 353 -24.36 -2.22 -4.18
C LYS A 353 -24.53 -2.54 -5.66
N PHE A 354 -23.50 -3.12 -6.30
CA PHE A 354 -23.54 -3.50 -7.72
C PHE A 354 -24.39 -4.76 -7.96
N LEU A 355 -24.32 -5.75 -7.04
CA LEU A 355 -25.06 -7.02 -7.11
C LEU A 355 -26.01 -7.18 -5.88
N PRO A 356 -27.01 -6.31 -5.71
CA PRO A 356 -27.83 -6.27 -4.50
C PRO A 356 -28.68 -7.54 -4.28
N HIS A 357 -28.85 -8.37 -5.30
CA HIS A 357 -29.55 -9.65 -5.25
C HIS A 357 -28.70 -10.78 -4.66
N LEU A 358 -27.37 -10.60 -4.54
CA LEU A 358 -26.47 -11.60 -3.95
C LEU A 358 -26.22 -11.30 -2.47
N LYS A 359 -26.37 -12.32 -1.64
CA LYS A 359 -25.95 -12.28 -0.24
C LYS A 359 -24.41 -12.32 -0.15
N GLN A 360 -23.83 -11.75 0.88
CA GLN A 360 -22.36 -11.77 1.06
C GLN A 360 -21.81 -13.20 1.13
N THR A 361 -22.58 -14.17 1.68
CA THR A 361 -22.25 -15.60 1.68
C THR A 361 -22.14 -16.24 0.29
N GLN A 362 -22.59 -15.55 -0.75
CA GLN A 362 -22.48 -15.96 -2.16
C GLN A 362 -21.30 -15.29 -2.88
N PHE A 363 -20.40 -14.63 -2.13
CA PHE A 363 -19.15 -14.05 -2.60
C PHE A 363 -19.31 -13.04 -3.75
N PRO A 364 -20.13 -11.98 -3.61
CA PRO A 364 -20.45 -11.07 -4.73
C PRO A 364 -19.20 -10.39 -5.33
N ALA A 365 -18.21 -10.02 -4.54
CA ALA A 365 -16.97 -9.42 -5.06
C ALA A 365 -16.13 -10.43 -5.87
N GLN A 366 -16.06 -11.69 -5.43
CA GLN A 366 -15.37 -12.74 -6.19
C GLN A 366 -16.10 -13.08 -7.49
N ALA A 367 -17.41 -13.18 -7.46
CA ALA A 367 -18.23 -13.43 -8.64
C ALA A 367 -18.07 -12.29 -9.67
N LEU A 368 -18.14 -11.03 -9.21
CA LEU A 368 -17.94 -9.88 -10.08
C LEU A 368 -16.52 -9.82 -10.67
N ALA A 369 -15.49 -10.12 -9.88
CA ALA A 369 -14.12 -10.16 -10.38
C ALA A 369 -13.91 -11.25 -11.45
N ALA A 370 -14.54 -12.41 -11.30
CA ALA A 370 -14.51 -13.50 -12.27
C ALA A 370 -15.24 -13.11 -13.57
N GLU A 371 -16.42 -12.51 -13.47
CA GLU A 371 -17.21 -12.08 -14.62
C GLU A 371 -16.53 -10.97 -15.42
N ILE A 372 -15.95 -9.95 -14.75
CA ILE A 372 -15.16 -8.90 -15.43
C ILE A 372 -14.04 -9.53 -16.26
N TYR A 373 -13.34 -10.52 -15.71
CA TYR A 373 -12.29 -11.19 -16.48
C TYR A 373 -12.85 -12.01 -17.65
N GLU A 374 -13.90 -12.82 -17.45
CA GLU A 374 -14.48 -13.65 -18.51
C GLU A 374 -14.98 -12.80 -19.68
N ASP A 375 -15.64 -11.69 -19.39
CA ASP A 375 -16.18 -10.77 -20.43
C ASP A 375 -15.07 -10.00 -21.15
N SER A 376 -14.16 -9.34 -20.42
CA SER A 376 -13.25 -8.34 -20.98
C SER A 376 -11.78 -8.75 -21.05
N GLY A 377 -11.35 -9.78 -20.30
CA GLY A 377 -9.94 -10.10 -20.13
C GLY A 377 -9.21 -9.20 -19.12
N VAL A 378 -9.95 -8.36 -18.39
CA VAL A 378 -9.41 -7.48 -17.34
C VAL A 378 -9.33 -8.25 -16.03
N ARG A 379 -8.12 -8.46 -15.49
CA ARG A 379 -7.92 -9.12 -14.21
C ARG A 379 -8.03 -8.13 -13.06
N THR A 380 -8.96 -8.39 -12.15
CA THR A 380 -9.23 -7.59 -10.95
C THR A 380 -9.02 -8.41 -9.68
N MET A 381 -9.21 -7.79 -8.51
CA MET A 381 -8.97 -8.43 -7.22
C MET A 381 -10.15 -8.27 -6.27
N GLU A 382 -10.62 -9.37 -5.71
CA GLU A 382 -11.57 -9.37 -4.60
C GLU A 382 -10.97 -8.73 -3.34
N ARG A 383 -11.75 -7.91 -2.63
CA ARG A 383 -11.45 -7.27 -1.35
C ARG A 383 -12.68 -7.26 -0.45
N GLY A 384 -13.19 -8.44 -0.11
CA GLY A 384 -14.35 -8.65 0.72
C GLY A 384 -14.21 -9.89 1.57
N ILE A 385 -15.22 -10.75 1.58
CA ILE A 385 -15.30 -11.94 2.42
C ILE A 385 -14.16 -12.94 2.20
N VAL A 386 -13.65 -13.09 0.96
CA VAL A 386 -12.53 -14.01 0.68
C VAL A 386 -11.24 -13.45 1.27
N SER A 387 -10.96 -12.18 1.05
CA SER A 387 -9.77 -11.48 1.59
C SER A 387 -9.78 -11.35 3.12
N ALA A 388 -10.96 -11.26 3.73
CA ALA A 388 -11.09 -11.23 5.19
C ALA A 388 -10.70 -12.57 5.85
N GLY A 389 -10.82 -13.68 5.10
CA GLY A 389 -10.44 -15.02 5.53
C GLY A 389 -11.44 -15.68 6.46
N ARG A 390 -10.94 -16.66 7.23
CA ARG A 390 -11.79 -17.50 8.12
C ARG A 390 -11.25 -17.53 9.53
N ASN A 391 -12.13 -17.70 10.47
CA ASN A 391 -11.78 -18.03 11.84
C ASN A 391 -11.08 -19.39 11.88
N LYS A 392 -9.85 -19.43 12.36
CA LYS A 392 -9.02 -20.66 12.40
C LYS A 392 -9.61 -21.77 13.28
N LYS A 393 -10.43 -21.41 14.27
CA LYS A 393 -11.02 -22.39 15.21
C LYS A 393 -12.36 -22.94 14.71
N THR A 394 -13.23 -22.08 14.17
CA THR A 394 -14.58 -22.47 13.74
C THR A 394 -14.69 -22.76 12.25
N GLY A 395 -13.78 -22.26 11.44
CA GLY A 395 -13.84 -22.33 9.98
C GLY A 395 -14.80 -21.32 9.34
N ASP A 396 -15.53 -20.54 10.14
CA ASP A 396 -16.50 -19.56 9.66
C ASP A 396 -15.81 -18.38 8.98
N HIS A 397 -16.44 -17.83 7.95
CA HIS A 397 -15.97 -16.62 7.29
C HIS A 397 -16.10 -15.38 8.20
N TYR A 398 -15.14 -14.50 8.10
CA TYR A 398 -15.28 -13.12 8.58
C TYR A 398 -16.09 -12.33 7.55
N PHE A 399 -17.06 -11.55 8.01
CA PHE A 399 -17.93 -10.72 7.17
C PHE A 399 -17.52 -9.25 7.33
N PRO A 400 -16.67 -8.71 6.43
CA PRO A 400 -16.31 -7.30 6.47
C PRO A 400 -17.51 -6.44 6.07
N GLU A 401 -17.52 -5.18 6.52
CA GLU A 401 -18.55 -4.22 6.14
C GLU A 401 -18.49 -3.89 4.65
N LEU A 402 -17.27 -3.71 4.13
CA LEU A 402 -17.00 -3.48 2.72
C LEU A 402 -16.80 -4.81 1.97
N GLU A 403 -17.45 -4.91 0.80
CA GLU A 403 -17.34 -6.04 -0.13
C GLU A 403 -16.96 -5.48 -1.50
N LEU A 404 -15.67 -5.43 -1.80
CA LEU A 404 -15.12 -4.62 -2.87
C LEU A 404 -14.45 -5.46 -3.97
N VAL A 405 -14.54 -4.98 -5.21
CA VAL A 405 -13.65 -5.39 -6.30
C VAL A 405 -12.66 -4.27 -6.56
N ARG A 406 -11.38 -4.56 -6.41
CA ARG A 406 -10.30 -3.60 -6.59
C ARG A 406 -9.73 -3.67 -8.01
N LEU A 407 -9.67 -2.52 -8.66
CA LEU A 407 -9.03 -2.27 -9.95
C LEU A 407 -7.79 -1.40 -9.69
N THR A 408 -6.65 -2.02 -9.47
CA THR A 408 -5.40 -1.30 -9.15
C THR A 408 -4.62 -0.99 -10.40
N ILE A 409 -4.37 0.27 -10.71
CA ILE A 409 -3.65 0.68 -11.90
C ILE A 409 -2.14 0.60 -11.63
N PRO A 410 -1.35 -0.25 -12.33
CA PRO A 410 0.09 -0.25 -12.26
C PRO A 410 0.68 1.08 -12.74
N ARG A 411 1.74 1.55 -12.06
CA ARG A 411 2.36 2.83 -12.39
C ARG A 411 3.13 2.76 -13.71
N ARG A 412 2.90 3.71 -14.62
CA ARG A 412 3.61 3.86 -15.91
C ARG A 412 3.42 2.69 -16.89
N VAL A 413 2.39 1.84 -16.71
CA VAL A 413 2.14 0.67 -17.57
C VAL A 413 1.06 0.97 -18.59
N TYR A 414 -0.03 1.59 -18.17
CA TYR A 414 -1.14 1.97 -19.05
C TYR A 414 -1.19 3.49 -19.21
N THR A 415 -1.64 3.95 -20.38
CA THR A 415 -1.94 5.36 -20.66
C THR A 415 -3.41 5.66 -20.39
N GLN A 416 -3.81 6.93 -20.48
CA GLN A 416 -5.22 7.32 -20.36
C GLN A 416 -6.01 7.10 -21.65
N ALA A 417 -5.34 6.87 -22.77
CA ALA A 417 -5.96 6.67 -24.07
C ALA A 417 -6.54 5.27 -24.25
#